data_3568189bc8d53a4618010bb4cf646e75
#
_entry.id   3568189bc8d53a4618010bb4cf646e75
#
_cell.length_a   1.000
_cell.length_b   1.000
_cell.length_c   1.000
_cell.angle_alpha   90.00
_cell.angle_beta   90.00
_cell.angle_gamma   90.00
#
_symmetry.space_group_name_H-M   'P 1'
#
loop_
_entity.id
_entity.type
_entity.pdbx_description
1 polymer ?
#
loop_
_entity_poly.entity_id
_entity_poly.type
_entity_poly.pdbx_seq_one_letter_code
_entity_poly.pdbx_strand_id
1 'polypeptide(L)'
;KAENTSEKPKYYVLDMFPYPSGAGLHVGHPLGYIASDIYARYKRHKGFNVLHPQGYDSFGLPAEQYAIQTGQHPATTTEANITTYRKQLDKIGFSFDWSREVRTSDPDYYKWTQWIFIQLFNSWYNIDTDKAEDISTLIAVFKKNGNTTVNAVADEEVTLFSAAEWNAFSQTEQEEILLQYRLTFLSDTQVNWCPALGTVLANDEIVNGVSERGGHPVVRKKMTQWSMRISAYAQRLLDGLEKIDWPQPLKDSQANWIGRSQGAMVTFEVDEISSKESAEVKLSYKELEALKELRLNLSRAEGILWDELKHKKGAAKFRKKYTIGS
;
A
#
# COMPACT_ATOMS: atom_id res chain seq x y z
N LYS A 1 -5.93 14.45 31.26
CA LYS A 1 -6.85 13.35 30.94
C LYS A 1 -8.08 13.93 30.28
N ALA A 2 -8.46 13.39 29.11
CA ALA A 2 -9.70 13.79 28.46
C ALA A 2 -10.91 13.14 29.13
N GLU A 3 -12.00 13.90 29.22
CA GLU A 3 -13.26 13.44 29.87
C GLU A 3 -14.38 13.42 28.82
N ASN A 4 -15.10 12.30 28.72
CA ASN A 4 -16.15 12.14 27.72
C ASN A 4 -17.37 13.04 27.96
N THR A 5 -17.62 13.38 29.23
CA THR A 5 -18.80 14.15 29.69
C THR A 5 -18.48 15.63 29.92
N SER A 6 -17.28 16.09 29.54
CA SER A 6 -16.86 17.47 29.75
C SER A 6 -17.61 18.44 28.84
N GLU A 7 -18.11 19.54 29.36
CA GLU A 7 -18.72 20.65 28.62
C GLU A 7 -17.67 21.58 27.96
N LYS A 8 -16.37 21.37 28.25
CA LYS A 8 -15.29 22.14 27.62
C LYS A 8 -15.18 21.84 26.15
N PRO A 9 -14.80 22.83 25.32
CA PRO A 9 -14.53 22.60 23.91
C PRO A 9 -13.50 21.47 23.72
N LYS A 10 -13.79 20.51 22.83
CA LYS A 10 -12.93 19.36 22.56
C LYS A 10 -11.75 19.78 21.69
N TYR A 11 -10.60 19.22 21.98
CA TYR A 11 -9.42 19.37 21.15
C TYR A 11 -8.66 18.03 21.06
N TYR A 12 -8.25 17.64 19.86
CA TYR A 12 -7.52 16.40 19.61
C TYR A 12 -6.11 16.71 19.09
N VAL A 13 -5.11 16.16 19.75
CA VAL A 13 -3.70 16.22 19.33
C VAL A 13 -3.26 14.79 19.04
N LEU A 14 -2.83 14.53 17.83
CA LEU A 14 -2.43 13.21 17.37
C LEU A 14 -0.94 13.18 17.10
N ASP A 15 -0.28 12.19 17.69
CA ASP A 15 1.11 11.82 17.39
C ASP A 15 1.17 10.45 16.70
N MET A 16 2.26 10.20 15.99
CA MET A 16 2.56 8.88 15.44
C MET A 16 3.05 7.97 16.57
N PHE A 17 2.43 6.80 16.70
CA PHE A 17 2.85 5.81 17.69
C PHE A 17 4.23 5.24 17.36
N PRO A 18 5.13 5.08 18.34
CA PRO A 18 6.40 4.44 18.11
C PRO A 18 6.26 2.94 17.90
N TYR A 19 7.14 2.38 17.10
CA TYR A 19 7.40 0.94 17.09
C TYR A 19 8.25 0.58 18.32
N PRO A 20 7.82 -0.32 19.21
CA PRO A 20 8.61 -0.77 20.33
C PRO A 20 9.66 -1.79 19.89
N SER A 21 10.46 -1.44 18.88
CA SER A 21 11.38 -2.33 18.17
C SER A 21 12.77 -2.44 18.79
N GLY A 22 13.09 -1.60 19.77
CA GLY A 22 14.38 -1.56 20.43
C GLY A 22 14.28 -1.48 21.94
N ALA A 23 15.42 -1.55 22.62
CA ALA A 23 15.50 -1.52 24.08
C ALA A 23 15.18 -0.14 24.69
N GLY A 24 14.77 0.84 23.87
CA GLY A 24 14.41 2.17 24.33
C GLY A 24 14.22 3.17 23.19
N LEU A 25 13.80 4.39 23.55
CA LEU A 25 13.61 5.48 22.63
C LEU A 25 14.94 5.95 22.02
N HIS A 26 14.91 6.32 20.75
CA HIS A 26 15.97 7.13 20.14
C HIS A 26 15.52 8.61 20.06
N VAL A 27 16.47 9.52 19.79
CA VAL A 27 16.22 10.97 19.80
C VAL A 27 15.15 11.45 18.80
N GLY A 28 14.89 10.71 17.76
CA GLY A 28 13.84 11.01 16.79
C GLY A 28 12.43 10.93 17.37
N HIS A 29 12.17 10.08 18.37
CA HIS A 29 10.86 9.99 18.99
C HIS A 29 10.49 11.28 19.73
N PRO A 30 11.30 11.78 20.72
CA PRO A 30 10.99 13.04 21.38
C PRO A 30 10.91 14.22 20.45
N LEU A 31 11.69 14.25 19.38
CA LEU A 31 11.70 15.34 18.40
C LEU A 31 10.30 15.59 17.81
N GLY A 32 9.57 14.52 17.48
CA GLY A 32 8.19 14.62 17.01
C GLY A 32 7.22 15.04 18.12
N TYR A 33 7.40 14.52 19.33
CA TYR A 33 6.42 14.66 20.41
C TYR A 33 6.51 15.98 21.18
N ILE A 34 7.65 16.68 21.16
CA ILE A 34 7.82 17.92 21.92
C ILE A 34 6.85 19.00 21.48
N ALA A 35 6.70 19.23 20.17
CA ALA A 35 5.84 20.28 19.64
C ALA A 35 4.36 20.00 19.96
N SER A 36 3.92 18.77 19.75
CA SER A 36 2.54 18.34 20.02
C SER A 36 2.21 18.39 21.53
N ASP A 37 3.14 17.99 22.39
CA ASP A 37 2.94 18.07 23.84
C ASP A 37 2.86 19.52 24.34
N ILE A 38 3.72 20.40 23.86
CA ILE A 38 3.64 21.85 24.18
C ILE A 38 2.28 22.39 23.76
N TYR A 39 1.83 22.05 22.55
CA TYR A 39 0.55 22.52 22.04
C TYR A 39 -0.64 21.94 22.80
N ALA A 40 -0.59 20.65 23.14
CA ALA A 40 -1.60 20.01 23.99
C ALA A 40 -1.72 20.69 25.36
N ARG A 41 -0.58 21.02 26.01
CA ARG A 41 -0.56 21.77 27.26
C ARG A 41 -1.15 23.16 27.10
N TYR A 42 -0.76 23.89 26.05
CA TYR A 42 -1.31 25.22 25.76
C TYR A 42 -2.84 25.18 25.64
N LYS A 43 -3.39 24.22 24.89
CA LYS A 43 -4.84 24.06 24.75
C LYS A 43 -5.53 23.72 26.06
N ARG A 44 -4.94 22.89 26.91
CA ARG A 44 -5.48 22.61 28.25
C ARG A 44 -5.53 23.88 29.10
N HIS A 45 -4.48 24.71 29.07
CA HIS A 45 -4.47 26.01 29.80
C HIS A 45 -5.47 27.02 29.22
N LYS A 46 -5.84 26.88 27.95
CA LYS A 46 -6.90 27.66 27.30
C LYS A 46 -8.31 27.11 27.59
N GLY A 47 -8.45 26.12 28.44
CA GLY A 47 -9.74 25.61 28.89
C GLY A 47 -10.34 24.52 27.99
N PHE A 48 -9.61 23.97 27.07
CA PHE A 48 -10.09 22.86 26.24
C PHE A 48 -10.03 21.51 26.99
N ASN A 49 -10.94 20.62 26.60
CA ASN A 49 -10.86 19.20 26.93
C ASN A 49 -9.99 18.52 25.86
N VAL A 50 -8.72 18.30 26.18
CA VAL A 50 -7.72 17.85 25.22
C VAL A 50 -7.52 16.34 25.29
N LEU A 51 -7.79 15.65 24.19
CA LEU A 51 -7.37 14.27 23.97
C LEU A 51 -5.98 14.28 23.28
N HIS A 52 -4.97 13.84 24.00
CA HIS A 52 -3.60 13.63 23.50
C HIS A 52 -3.20 12.20 23.84
N PRO A 53 -3.65 11.21 23.05
CA PRO A 53 -3.38 9.81 23.30
C PRO A 53 -1.99 9.43 22.87
N GLN A 54 -1.50 8.30 23.36
CA GLN A 54 -0.30 7.65 22.91
C GLN A 54 -0.54 6.13 22.87
N GLY A 55 0.35 5.43 22.21
CA GLY A 55 0.27 3.98 22.10
C GLY A 55 1.51 3.41 21.46
N TYR A 56 1.39 2.17 20.98
CA TYR A 56 2.50 1.43 20.38
C TYR A 56 2.02 0.68 19.16
N ASP A 57 2.74 0.85 18.06
CA ASP A 57 2.59 0.00 16.89
C ASP A 57 3.40 -1.28 17.13
N SER A 58 2.72 -2.26 17.72
CA SER A 58 3.37 -3.35 18.45
C SER A 58 3.51 -4.66 17.66
N PHE A 59 3.02 -4.73 16.43
CA PHE A 59 3.45 -5.74 15.48
C PHE A 59 4.71 -5.29 14.76
N GLY A 60 5.56 -6.22 14.33
CA GLY A 60 6.66 -5.85 13.47
C GLY A 60 7.82 -6.82 13.43
N LEU A 61 8.52 -6.77 12.31
CA LEU A 61 9.68 -7.60 11.99
C LEU A 61 10.77 -7.63 13.09
N PRO A 62 11.11 -6.54 13.80
CA PRO A 62 12.13 -6.59 14.83
C PRO A 62 11.83 -7.57 15.97
N ALA A 63 10.58 -7.59 16.44
CA ALA A 63 10.18 -8.50 17.50
C ALA A 63 10.13 -9.96 17.02
N GLU A 64 9.70 -10.18 15.78
CA GLU A 64 9.66 -11.49 15.13
C GLU A 64 11.08 -12.04 14.92
N GLN A 65 12.01 -11.22 14.42
CA GLN A 65 13.40 -11.61 14.23
C GLN A 65 14.09 -11.95 15.57
N TYR A 66 13.84 -11.17 16.60
CA TYR A 66 14.36 -11.47 17.93
C TYR A 66 13.79 -12.77 18.48
N ALA A 67 12.51 -13.05 18.23
CA ALA A 67 11.89 -14.30 18.60
C ALA A 67 12.54 -15.52 17.91
N ILE A 68 12.82 -15.40 16.60
CA ILE A 68 13.52 -16.45 15.84
C ILE A 68 14.91 -16.72 16.42
N GLN A 69 15.66 -15.65 16.74
CA GLN A 69 17.04 -15.76 17.27
C GLN A 69 17.11 -16.32 18.69
N THR A 70 16.12 -16.01 19.52
CA THR A 70 16.17 -16.32 20.96
C THR A 70 15.22 -17.44 21.39
N GLY A 71 14.29 -17.84 20.52
CA GLY A 71 13.21 -18.77 20.85
C GLY A 71 12.14 -18.18 21.79
N GLN A 72 12.17 -16.86 22.05
CA GLN A 72 11.13 -16.20 22.84
C GLN A 72 9.92 -15.82 21.98
N HIS A 73 8.75 -15.89 22.58
CA HIS A 73 7.54 -15.38 21.90
C HIS A 73 7.63 -13.85 21.68
N PRO A 74 7.29 -13.32 20.50
CA PRO A 74 7.40 -11.88 20.19
C PRO A 74 6.72 -10.98 21.22
N ALA A 75 5.57 -11.36 21.75
CA ALA A 75 4.85 -10.60 22.75
C ALA A 75 5.66 -10.32 24.02
N THR A 76 6.53 -11.24 24.45
CA THR A 76 7.36 -11.08 25.66
C THR A 76 8.36 -9.94 25.50
N THR A 77 9.03 -9.89 24.35
CA THR A 77 9.97 -8.81 24.03
C THR A 77 9.27 -7.49 23.82
N THR A 78 8.16 -7.50 23.10
CA THR A 78 7.34 -6.31 22.83
C THR A 78 6.86 -5.68 24.13
N GLU A 79 6.36 -6.47 25.11
CA GLU A 79 5.88 -5.97 26.40
C GLU A 79 7.03 -5.37 27.24
N ALA A 80 8.20 -5.98 27.24
CA ALA A 80 9.38 -5.44 27.92
C ALA A 80 9.81 -4.10 27.29
N ASN A 81 9.79 -4.00 25.98
CA ASN A 81 10.11 -2.76 25.26
C ASN A 81 9.08 -1.67 25.53
N ILE A 82 7.79 -1.97 25.46
CA ILE A 82 6.69 -1.03 25.78
C ILE A 82 6.89 -0.47 27.20
N THR A 83 7.16 -1.33 28.17
CA THR A 83 7.42 -0.91 29.54
C THR A 83 8.58 0.08 29.63
N THR A 84 9.66 -0.17 28.89
CA THR A 84 10.83 0.70 28.83
C THR A 84 10.51 2.04 28.14
N TYR A 85 9.85 2.02 26.99
CA TYR A 85 9.42 3.21 26.26
C TYR A 85 8.51 4.09 27.13
N ARG A 86 7.51 3.49 27.75
CA ARG A 86 6.60 4.19 28.66
C ARG A 86 7.35 4.91 29.78
N LYS A 87 8.25 4.21 30.44
CA LYS A 87 9.08 4.76 31.53
C LYS A 87 9.97 5.91 31.07
N GLN A 88 10.49 5.85 29.84
CA GLN A 88 11.30 6.92 29.28
C GLN A 88 10.47 8.14 28.92
N LEU A 89 9.28 7.95 28.28
CA LEU A 89 8.36 9.03 27.96
C LEU A 89 7.86 9.74 29.22
N ASP A 90 7.54 8.99 30.29
CA ASP A 90 7.17 9.55 31.57
C ASP A 90 8.31 10.35 32.22
N LYS A 91 9.58 9.90 32.11
CA LYS A 91 10.76 10.63 32.61
C LYS A 91 11.01 11.95 31.87
N ILE A 92 10.74 12.02 30.57
CA ILE A 92 10.81 13.26 29.79
C ILE A 92 9.68 14.20 30.22
N GLY A 93 8.59 13.67 30.76
CA GLY A 93 7.49 14.44 31.30
C GLY A 93 6.43 14.79 30.29
N PHE A 94 6.27 14.03 29.21
CA PHE A 94 5.17 14.21 28.27
C PHE A 94 3.80 14.06 28.92
N SER A 95 2.85 14.86 28.47
CA SER A 95 1.50 14.94 29.04
C SER A 95 0.47 14.09 28.28
N PHE A 96 0.87 12.93 27.79
CA PHE A 96 -0.01 12.00 27.12
C PHE A 96 -1.15 11.51 28.02
N ASP A 97 -2.29 11.28 27.43
CA ASP A 97 -3.42 10.64 28.13
C ASP A 97 -3.33 9.12 28.07
N TRP A 98 -2.55 8.57 28.98
CA TRP A 98 -2.33 7.14 29.06
C TRP A 98 -3.58 6.31 29.41
N SER A 99 -4.67 6.95 29.82
CA SER A 99 -5.94 6.22 29.96
C SER A 99 -6.54 5.85 28.60
N ARG A 100 -5.98 6.37 27.53
CA ARG A 100 -6.34 6.12 26.14
C ARG A 100 -5.18 5.47 25.36
N GLU A 101 -4.27 4.81 26.10
CA GLU A 101 -3.22 4.02 25.49
C GLU A 101 -3.80 2.94 24.58
N VAL A 102 -3.20 2.78 23.40
CA VAL A 102 -3.55 1.71 22.45
C VAL A 102 -2.30 0.90 22.12
N ARG A 103 -2.52 -0.38 21.84
CA ARG A 103 -1.50 -1.32 21.35
C ARG A 103 -2.08 -2.04 20.17
N THR A 104 -1.46 -1.92 19.01
CA THR A 104 -2.00 -2.49 17.77
C THR A 104 -2.08 -4.00 17.79
N SER A 105 -1.28 -4.66 18.64
CA SER A 105 -1.28 -6.11 18.85
C SER A 105 -2.32 -6.63 19.86
N ASP A 106 -3.06 -5.75 20.53
CA ASP A 106 -4.11 -6.18 21.43
C ASP A 106 -5.34 -6.68 20.65
N PRO A 107 -5.96 -7.80 21.03
CA PRO A 107 -7.17 -8.31 20.38
C PRO A 107 -8.30 -7.28 20.29
N ASP A 108 -8.44 -6.46 21.34
CA ASP A 108 -9.44 -5.41 21.37
C ASP A 108 -9.20 -4.27 20.38
N TYR A 109 -7.96 -4.12 19.90
CA TYR A 109 -7.60 -3.20 18.84
C TYR A 109 -7.73 -3.86 17.46
N TYR A 110 -7.01 -4.96 17.21
CA TYR A 110 -6.93 -5.52 15.86
C TYR A 110 -8.22 -6.19 15.37
N LYS A 111 -9.16 -6.53 16.27
CA LYS A 111 -10.50 -6.97 15.85
C LYS A 111 -11.18 -5.97 14.91
N TRP A 112 -10.90 -4.67 15.07
CA TRP A 112 -11.44 -3.65 14.19
C TRP A 112 -10.76 -3.62 12.84
N THR A 113 -9.46 -3.88 12.78
CA THR A 113 -8.71 -4.07 11.52
C THR A 113 -9.28 -5.28 10.76
N GLN A 114 -9.52 -6.38 11.45
CA GLN A 114 -10.16 -7.57 10.87
C GLN A 114 -11.59 -7.29 10.39
N TRP A 115 -12.35 -6.54 11.16
CA TRP A 115 -13.71 -6.14 10.78
C TRP A 115 -13.71 -5.26 9.52
N ILE A 116 -12.81 -4.28 9.42
CA ILE A 116 -12.64 -3.45 8.23
C ILE A 116 -12.28 -4.31 7.02
N PHE A 117 -11.36 -5.28 7.18
CA PHE A 117 -11.01 -6.21 6.12
C PHE A 117 -12.23 -6.98 5.62
N ILE A 118 -13.06 -7.50 6.51
CA ILE A 118 -14.30 -8.22 6.17
C ILE A 118 -15.28 -7.31 5.41
N GLN A 119 -15.42 -6.03 5.81
CA GLN A 119 -16.26 -5.07 5.09
C GLN A 119 -15.73 -4.87 3.66
N LEU A 120 -14.43 -4.66 3.49
CA LEU A 120 -13.81 -4.52 2.17
C LEU A 120 -13.96 -5.79 1.32
N PHE A 121 -13.80 -6.96 1.93
CA PHE A 121 -13.98 -8.25 1.25
C PHE A 121 -15.42 -8.43 0.75
N ASN A 122 -16.41 -7.98 1.51
CA ASN A 122 -17.82 -8.03 1.14
C ASN A 122 -18.27 -6.82 0.32
N SER A 123 -17.35 -6.07 -0.27
CA SER A 123 -17.65 -4.88 -1.06
C SER A 123 -16.98 -4.93 -2.44
N TRP A 124 -17.61 -4.26 -3.38
CA TRP A 124 -17.07 -3.92 -4.70
C TRP A 124 -17.19 -2.41 -4.93
N TYR A 125 -16.40 -1.83 -5.84
CA TYR A 125 -16.48 -0.40 -6.15
C TYR A 125 -17.30 -0.17 -7.41
N ASN A 126 -18.45 0.47 -7.25
CA ASN A 126 -19.32 0.88 -8.34
C ASN A 126 -18.88 2.27 -8.83
N ILE A 127 -18.41 2.34 -10.10
CA ILE A 127 -17.92 3.59 -10.71
C ILE A 127 -19.08 4.54 -10.97
N ASP A 128 -20.28 4.05 -11.34
CA ASP A 128 -21.42 4.89 -11.64
C ASP A 128 -21.93 5.66 -10.42
N THR A 129 -21.80 5.07 -9.23
CA THR A 129 -22.20 5.70 -7.97
C THR A 129 -21.02 6.31 -7.18
N ASP A 130 -19.78 6.10 -7.68
CA ASP A 130 -18.52 6.55 -7.09
C ASP A 130 -18.37 6.13 -5.61
N LYS A 131 -18.70 4.88 -5.29
CA LYS A 131 -18.62 4.35 -3.92
C LYS A 131 -18.53 2.82 -3.88
N ALA A 132 -18.09 2.33 -2.72
CA ALA A 132 -18.18 0.92 -2.39
C ALA A 132 -19.65 0.54 -2.11
N GLU A 133 -20.06 -0.59 -2.62
CA GLU A 133 -21.36 -1.21 -2.41
C GLU A 133 -21.19 -2.66 -1.93
N ASP A 134 -22.22 -3.20 -1.27
CA ASP A 134 -22.21 -4.57 -0.82
C ASP A 134 -22.14 -5.53 -2.01
N ILE A 135 -21.34 -6.58 -1.91
CA ILE A 135 -21.11 -7.55 -2.99
C ILE A 135 -22.40 -8.24 -3.46
N SER A 136 -23.41 -8.34 -2.59
CA SER A 136 -24.70 -8.92 -2.94
C SER A 136 -25.44 -8.12 -4.02
N THR A 137 -25.21 -6.81 -4.10
CA THR A 137 -25.77 -5.94 -5.16
C THR A 137 -25.19 -6.32 -6.52
N LEU A 138 -23.88 -6.58 -6.59
CA LEU A 138 -23.21 -7.05 -7.80
C LEU A 138 -23.71 -8.44 -8.20
N ILE A 139 -23.83 -9.35 -7.24
CA ILE A 139 -24.38 -10.69 -7.47
C ILE A 139 -25.79 -10.63 -8.06
N ALA A 140 -26.62 -9.69 -7.59
CA ALA A 140 -27.96 -9.50 -8.13
C ALA A 140 -27.93 -9.02 -9.59
N VAL A 141 -26.97 -8.13 -9.94
CA VAL A 141 -26.76 -7.71 -11.34
C VAL A 141 -26.31 -8.89 -12.19
N PHE A 142 -25.34 -9.67 -11.74
CA PHE A 142 -24.83 -10.85 -12.46
C PHE A 142 -25.93 -11.88 -12.74
N LYS A 143 -26.76 -12.17 -11.74
CA LYS A 143 -27.91 -13.09 -11.89
C LYS A 143 -28.91 -12.64 -12.94
N LYS A 144 -29.08 -11.33 -13.12
CA LYS A 144 -30.10 -10.77 -14.02
C LYS A 144 -29.55 -10.45 -15.41
N ASN A 145 -28.33 -9.90 -15.50
CA ASN A 145 -27.80 -9.27 -16.71
C ASN A 145 -26.42 -9.83 -17.14
N GLY A 146 -25.77 -10.66 -16.33
CA GLY A 146 -24.35 -10.93 -16.51
C GLY A 146 -23.50 -9.72 -16.13
N ASN A 147 -22.24 -9.66 -16.63
CA ASN A 147 -21.32 -8.58 -16.28
C ASN A 147 -21.00 -7.60 -17.41
N THR A 148 -21.55 -7.76 -18.60
CA THR A 148 -21.21 -6.95 -19.80
C THR A 148 -21.51 -5.46 -19.65
N THR A 149 -22.44 -5.09 -18.77
CA THR A 149 -22.85 -3.69 -18.53
C THR A 149 -22.39 -3.17 -17.16
N VAL A 150 -21.58 -3.95 -16.43
CA VAL A 150 -21.12 -3.55 -15.10
C VAL A 150 -19.94 -2.60 -15.22
N ASN A 151 -20.09 -1.40 -14.64
CA ASN A 151 -19.05 -0.39 -14.56
C ASN A 151 -18.43 -0.42 -13.14
N ALA A 152 -17.41 -1.23 -12.97
CA ALA A 152 -16.78 -1.48 -11.68
C ALA A 152 -15.26 -1.33 -11.76
N VAL A 153 -14.63 -1.02 -10.62
CA VAL A 153 -13.19 -1.22 -10.49
C VAL A 153 -12.94 -2.71 -10.26
N ALA A 154 -12.30 -3.35 -11.21
CA ALA A 154 -12.04 -4.79 -11.25
C ALA A 154 -10.63 -5.08 -11.73
N ASP A 155 -10.29 -6.34 -11.90
CA ASP A 155 -9.05 -6.75 -12.57
C ASP A 155 -9.04 -6.30 -14.03
N GLU A 156 -7.85 -6.18 -14.64
CA GLU A 156 -7.71 -5.69 -16.01
C GLU A 156 -8.35 -6.62 -17.06
N GLU A 157 -8.34 -7.92 -16.79
CA GLU A 157 -8.88 -8.95 -17.69
C GLU A 157 -10.00 -9.73 -16.98
N VAL A 158 -11.21 -9.19 -17.02
CA VAL A 158 -12.39 -9.86 -16.50
C VAL A 158 -13.06 -10.65 -17.61
N THR A 159 -13.31 -11.93 -17.38
CA THR A 159 -14.07 -12.76 -18.30
C THR A 159 -15.52 -12.24 -18.41
N LEU A 160 -15.98 -12.00 -19.63
CA LEU A 160 -17.36 -11.60 -19.86
C LEU A 160 -18.29 -12.83 -19.83
N PHE A 161 -19.44 -12.69 -19.20
CA PHE A 161 -20.46 -13.73 -19.10
C PHE A 161 -21.86 -13.14 -19.10
N SER A 162 -22.80 -13.96 -19.57
CA SER A 162 -24.23 -13.69 -19.53
C SER A 162 -24.86 -14.11 -18.20
N ALA A 163 -26.10 -13.70 -17.94
CA ALA A 163 -26.85 -14.16 -16.78
C ALA A 163 -27.07 -15.68 -16.76
N ALA A 164 -27.24 -16.30 -17.93
CA ALA A 164 -27.40 -17.74 -18.03
C ALA A 164 -26.12 -18.49 -17.61
N GLU A 165 -24.95 -18.02 -18.07
CA GLU A 165 -23.65 -18.57 -17.70
C GLU A 165 -23.39 -18.38 -16.21
N TRP A 166 -23.62 -17.17 -15.67
CA TRP A 166 -23.47 -16.93 -14.23
C TRP A 166 -24.29 -17.91 -13.38
N ASN A 167 -25.55 -18.13 -13.75
CA ASN A 167 -26.43 -19.02 -12.99
C ASN A 167 -26.09 -20.50 -13.18
N ALA A 168 -25.28 -20.85 -14.19
CA ALA A 168 -24.78 -22.20 -14.43
C ALA A 168 -23.44 -22.49 -13.73
N PHE A 169 -22.69 -21.45 -13.36
CA PHE A 169 -21.41 -21.60 -12.64
C PHE A 169 -21.61 -22.26 -11.28
N SER A 170 -20.67 -23.11 -10.91
CA SER A 170 -20.56 -23.62 -9.55
C SER A 170 -20.27 -22.49 -8.55
N GLN A 171 -20.52 -22.73 -7.28
CA GLN A 171 -20.22 -21.75 -6.23
C GLN A 171 -18.74 -21.34 -6.23
N THR A 172 -17.83 -22.27 -6.48
CA THR A 172 -16.40 -21.98 -6.54
C THR A 172 -16.06 -21.02 -7.70
N GLU A 173 -16.59 -21.29 -8.89
CA GLU A 173 -16.37 -20.42 -10.05
C GLU A 173 -16.97 -19.02 -9.82
N GLN A 174 -18.15 -18.93 -9.20
CA GLN A 174 -18.75 -17.64 -8.83
C GLN A 174 -17.85 -16.88 -7.85
N GLU A 175 -17.31 -17.52 -6.84
CA GLU A 175 -16.40 -16.84 -5.87
C GLU A 175 -15.08 -16.41 -6.51
N GLU A 176 -14.52 -17.20 -7.42
CA GLU A 176 -13.31 -16.82 -8.19
C GLU A 176 -13.56 -15.59 -9.05
N ILE A 177 -14.73 -15.50 -9.69
CA ILE A 177 -15.12 -14.31 -10.46
C ILE A 177 -15.32 -13.13 -9.51
N LEU A 178 -16.01 -13.32 -8.37
CA LEU A 178 -16.24 -12.24 -7.42
C LEU A 178 -14.93 -11.66 -6.85
N LEU A 179 -13.88 -12.47 -6.68
CA LEU A 179 -12.58 -11.98 -6.26
C LEU A 179 -12.00 -10.92 -7.20
N GLN A 180 -12.35 -10.97 -8.49
CA GLN A 180 -11.91 -9.97 -9.48
C GLN A 180 -12.55 -8.59 -9.26
N TYR A 181 -13.62 -8.50 -8.47
CA TYR A 181 -14.37 -7.27 -8.17
C TYR A 181 -14.25 -6.82 -6.73
N ARG A 182 -13.97 -7.75 -5.79
CA ARG A 182 -13.89 -7.44 -4.37
C ARG A 182 -12.80 -6.40 -4.09
N LEU A 183 -13.01 -5.55 -3.08
CA LEU A 183 -12.02 -4.55 -2.66
C LEU A 183 -10.81 -5.15 -1.93
N THR A 184 -10.95 -6.36 -1.38
CA THR A 184 -9.83 -7.20 -0.94
C THR A 184 -9.89 -8.53 -1.67
N PHE A 185 -8.75 -8.99 -2.14
CA PHE A 185 -8.65 -10.17 -2.99
C PHE A 185 -7.29 -10.84 -2.84
N LEU A 186 -7.23 -12.13 -3.16
CA LEU A 186 -5.98 -12.87 -3.28
C LEU A 186 -5.40 -12.64 -4.66
N SER A 187 -4.11 -12.35 -4.73
CA SER A 187 -3.37 -12.27 -5.98
C SER A 187 -1.98 -12.85 -5.84
N ASP A 188 -1.50 -13.42 -6.93
CA ASP A 188 -0.11 -13.85 -7.04
C ASP A 188 0.76 -12.68 -7.46
N THR A 189 1.52 -12.16 -6.53
CA THR A 189 2.37 -10.98 -6.76
C THR A 189 3.85 -11.32 -6.64
N GLN A 190 4.68 -10.55 -7.35
CA GLN A 190 6.13 -10.60 -7.18
C GLN A 190 6.50 -9.81 -5.92
N VAL A 191 6.98 -10.51 -4.91
CA VAL A 191 7.40 -9.93 -3.63
C VAL A 191 8.91 -9.96 -3.48
N ASN A 192 9.43 -9.09 -2.64
CA ASN A 192 10.82 -9.07 -2.25
C ASN A 192 11.01 -10.02 -1.05
N TRP A 193 11.43 -11.23 -1.31
CA TRP A 193 11.63 -12.24 -0.28
C TRP A 193 13.07 -12.22 0.22
N CYS A 194 13.25 -12.13 1.52
CA CYS A 194 14.55 -12.31 2.18
C CYS A 194 14.62 -13.66 2.87
N PRO A 195 15.34 -14.67 2.30
CA PRO A 195 15.41 -16.00 2.91
C PRO A 195 16.03 -16.01 4.31
N ALA A 196 17.02 -15.16 4.55
CA ALA A 196 17.72 -15.07 5.83
C ALA A 196 16.84 -14.48 6.94
N LEU A 197 15.94 -13.55 6.60
CA LEU A 197 14.98 -12.97 7.53
C LEU A 197 13.65 -13.74 7.57
N GLY A 198 13.40 -14.63 6.59
CA GLY A 198 12.19 -15.44 6.52
C GLY A 198 10.92 -14.62 6.26
N THR A 199 11.04 -13.46 5.59
CA THR A 199 9.92 -12.53 5.41
C THR A 199 9.96 -11.79 4.08
N VAL A 200 8.82 -11.17 3.73
CA VAL A 200 8.69 -10.22 2.63
C VAL A 200 9.09 -8.84 3.10
N LEU A 201 9.84 -8.11 2.29
CA LEU A 201 10.30 -6.75 2.57
C LEU A 201 9.61 -5.75 1.65
N ALA A 202 9.28 -4.57 2.17
CA ALA A 202 8.87 -3.43 1.38
C ALA A 202 10.02 -2.89 0.52
N ASN A 203 9.74 -2.09 -0.49
CA ASN A 203 10.79 -1.57 -1.38
C ASN A 203 11.80 -0.69 -0.65
N ASP A 204 11.35 0.10 0.30
CA ASP A 204 12.15 1.00 1.13
C ASP A 204 13.00 0.28 2.20
N GLU A 205 12.73 -1.01 2.46
CA GLU A 205 13.55 -1.87 3.31
C GLU A 205 14.71 -2.55 2.55
N ILE A 206 14.90 -2.19 1.27
CA ILE A 206 15.92 -2.80 0.40
C ILE A 206 16.85 -1.73 -0.13
N VAL A 207 18.14 -1.90 0.15
CA VAL A 207 19.19 -1.01 -0.33
C VAL A 207 20.20 -1.83 -1.14
N ASN A 208 20.40 -1.47 -2.41
CA ASN A 208 21.35 -2.16 -3.29
C ASN A 208 21.13 -3.69 -3.42
N GLY A 209 19.86 -4.14 -3.39
CA GLY A 209 19.50 -5.56 -3.53
C GLY A 209 19.66 -6.40 -2.26
N VAL A 210 19.97 -5.77 -1.12
CA VAL A 210 20.05 -6.42 0.19
C VAL A 210 19.08 -5.76 1.16
N SER A 211 18.66 -6.50 2.19
CA SER A 211 17.85 -5.97 3.27
C SER A 211 18.60 -4.87 4.03
N GLU A 212 17.96 -3.75 4.32
CA GLU A 212 18.53 -2.68 5.17
C GLU A 212 18.97 -3.25 6.52
N ARG A 213 18.16 -4.15 7.05
CA ARG A 213 18.46 -4.87 8.29
C ARG A 213 19.29 -6.13 8.00
N GLY A 214 20.53 -6.13 8.44
CA GLY A 214 21.43 -7.28 8.37
C GLY A 214 22.14 -7.48 7.02
N GLY A 215 21.84 -6.69 5.98
CA GLY A 215 22.54 -6.76 4.69
C GLY A 215 22.37 -8.09 3.95
N HIS A 216 21.25 -8.78 4.14
CA HIS A 216 21.01 -10.10 3.54
C HIS A 216 20.48 -9.98 2.11
N PRO A 217 20.89 -10.88 1.18
CA PRO A 217 20.37 -10.89 -0.18
C PRO A 217 18.86 -11.03 -0.23
N VAL A 218 18.23 -10.24 -1.10
CA VAL A 218 16.78 -10.24 -1.36
C VAL A 218 16.54 -10.80 -2.75
N VAL A 219 15.58 -11.72 -2.85
CA VAL A 219 15.19 -12.34 -4.12
C VAL A 219 13.75 -12.02 -4.48
N ARG A 220 13.47 -11.89 -5.76
CA ARG A 220 12.08 -11.79 -6.24
C ARG A 220 11.44 -13.17 -6.20
N LYS A 221 10.28 -13.26 -5.55
CA LYS A 221 9.52 -14.50 -5.42
C LYS A 221 8.04 -14.24 -5.68
N LYS A 222 7.43 -15.11 -6.47
CA LYS A 222 5.98 -15.09 -6.64
C LYS A 222 5.32 -15.72 -5.42
N MET A 223 4.42 -15.00 -4.79
CA MET A 223 3.66 -15.47 -3.62
C MET A 223 2.22 -14.98 -3.70
N THR A 224 1.30 -15.84 -3.27
CA THR A 224 -0.08 -15.45 -3.08
C THR A 224 -0.20 -14.54 -1.86
N GLN A 225 -0.72 -13.34 -2.05
CA GLN A 225 -0.86 -12.31 -1.03
C GLN A 225 -2.30 -11.76 -1.03
N TRP A 226 -2.77 -11.36 0.16
CA TRP A 226 -3.92 -10.51 0.23
C TRP A 226 -3.57 -9.10 -0.29
N SER A 227 -4.38 -8.61 -1.19
CA SER A 227 -4.26 -7.30 -1.80
C SER A 227 -5.51 -6.47 -1.55
N MET A 228 -5.34 -5.14 -1.50
CA MET A 228 -6.44 -4.19 -1.44
C MET A 228 -6.47 -3.36 -2.71
N ARG A 229 -7.66 -3.16 -3.27
CA ARG A 229 -7.90 -2.39 -4.50
C ARG A 229 -7.92 -0.89 -4.20
N ILE A 230 -6.80 -0.39 -3.64
CA ILE A 230 -6.68 1.01 -3.19
C ILE A 230 -6.81 2.01 -4.33
N SER A 231 -6.43 1.62 -5.55
CA SER A 231 -6.57 2.45 -6.75
C SER A 231 -8.03 2.85 -7.05
N ALA A 232 -9.02 2.09 -6.56
CA ALA A 232 -10.43 2.47 -6.66
C ALA A 232 -10.74 3.83 -6.02
N TYR A 233 -9.96 4.24 -5.02
CA TYR A 233 -10.13 5.49 -4.30
C TYR A 233 -9.13 6.59 -4.70
N ALA A 234 -8.21 6.31 -5.63
CA ALA A 234 -7.11 7.21 -5.96
C ALA A 234 -7.59 8.61 -6.41
N GLN A 235 -8.54 8.68 -7.35
CA GLN A 235 -9.08 9.95 -7.81
C GLN A 235 -9.81 10.70 -6.69
N ARG A 236 -10.59 9.98 -5.89
CA ARG A 236 -11.34 10.55 -4.78
C ARG A 236 -10.44 11.10 -3.67
N LEU A 237 -9.31 10.44 -3.40
CA LEU A 237 -8.29 10.94 -2.49
C LEU A 237 -7.63 12.21 -3.04
N LEU A 238 -7.30 12.23 -4.34
CA LEU A 238 -6.72 13.39 -4.99
C LEU A 238 -7.65 14.59 -4.93
N ASP A 239 -8.92 14.42 -5.30
CA ASP A 239 -9.94 15.48 -5.23
C ASP A 239 -10.21 15.95 -3.79
N GLY A 240 -10.01 15.06 -2.83
CA GLY A 240 -10.13 15.35 -1.40
C GLY A 240 -9.09 16.35 -0.89
N LEU A 241 -7.90 16.40 -1.49
CA LEU A 241 -6.82 17.33 -1.10
C LEU A 241 -7.23 18.80 -1.25
N GLU A 242 -8.10 19.11 -2.21
CA GLU A 242 -8.61 20.47 -2.41
C GLU A 242 -9.56 20.95 -1.29
N LYS A 243 -10.16 19.99 -0.57
CA LYS A 243 -11.17 20.26 0.47
C LYS A 243 -10.61 20.38 1.88
N ILE A 244 -9.33 20.07 2.07
CA ILE A 244 -8.69 20.06 3.39
C ILE A 244 -7.78 21.25 3.57
N ASP A 245 -7.73 21.77 4.81
CA ASP A 245 -6.86 22.89 5.20
C ASP A 245 -5.46 22.37 5.59
N TRP A 246 -4.72 21.92 4.58
CA TRP A 246 -3.34 21.47 4.73
C TRP A 246 -2.37 22.44 4.02
N PRO A 247 -1.12 22.57 4.51
CA PRO A 247 -0.10 23.31 3.82
C PRO A 247 0.15 22.77 2.39
N GLN A 248 0.35 23.67 1.43
CA GLN A 248 0.52 23.29 0.03
C GLN A 248 1.62 22.26 -0.20
N PRO A 249 2.82 22.35 0.42
CA PRO A 249 3.85 21.32 0.23
C PRO A 249 3.42 19.91 0.64
N LEU A 250 2.53 19.78 1.66
CA LEU A 250 1.98 18.51 2.05
C LEU A 250 0.97 17.98 1.02
N LYS A 251 0.10 18.85 0.49
CA LYS A 251 -0.83 18.48 -0.60
C LYS A 251 -0.07 18.01 -1.83
N ASP A 252 0.98 18.73 -2.23
CA ASP A 252 1.82 18.37 -3.38
C ASP A 252 2.51 17.01 -3.16
N SER A 253 3.01 16.76 -1.97
CA SER A 253 3.61 15.48 -1.60
C SER A 253 2.60 14.33 -1.71
N GLN A 254 1.37 14.52 -1.22
CA GLN A 254 0.30 13.51 -1.32
C GLN A 254 -0.14 13.30 -2.77
N ALA A 255 -0.29 14.38 -3.56
CA ALA A 255 -0.64 14.28 -4.98
C ALA A 255 0.43 13.53 -5.77
N ASN A 256 1.71 13.80 -5.51
CA ASN A 256 2.83 13.08 -6.12
C ASN A 256 2.86 11.61 -5.72
N TRP A 257 2.51 11.28 -4.47
CA TRP A 257 2.41 9.90 -4.01
C TRP A 257 1.27 9.13 -4.70
N ILE A 258 0.11 9.75 -4.89
CA ILE A 258 -1.01 9.17 -5.64
C ILE A 258 -0.61 8.98 -7.11
N GLY A 259 0.17 9.91 -7.67
CA GLY A 259 0.87 9.74 -8.94
C GLY A 259 -0.06 9.61 -10.14
N ARG A 260 -1.12 10.44 -10.26
CA ARG A 260 -1.99 10.42 -11.44
C ARG A 260 -1.17 10.66 -12.71
N SER A 261 -1.19 9.67 -13.61
CA SER A 261 -0.55 9.75 -14.93
C SER A 261 -1.59 9.58 -16.03
N GLN A 262 -1.42 10.33 -17.13
CA GLN A 262 -2.22 10.18 -18.33
C GLN A 262 -1.30 9.77 -19.48
N GLY A 263 -1.65 8.69 -20.15
CA GLY A 263 -0.95 8.18 -21.31
C GLY A 263 -1.91 7.85 -22.43
N ALA A 264 -1.36 7.55 -23.61
CA ALA A 264 -2.10 7.03 -24.74
C ALA A 264 -1.59 5.62 -25.07
N MET A 265 -2.53 4.72 -25.36
CA MET A 265 -2.20 3.42 -25.94
C MET A 265 -2.23 3.54 -27.46
N VAL A 266 -1.12 3.22 -28.10
CA VAL A 266 -1.05 3.18 -29.57
C VAL A 266 -0.83 1.74 -29.98
N THR A 267 -1.75 1.21 -30.76
CA THR A 267 -1.65 -0.14 -31.34
C THR A 267 -1.05 -0.03 -32.72
N PHE A 268 0.01 -0.79 -32.96
CA PHE A 268 0.62 -0.94 -34.27
C PHE A 268 0.31 -2.33 -34.81
N GLU A 269 -0.21 -2.40 -36.02
CA GLU A 269 -0.27 -3.67 -36.73
C GLU A 269 1.12 -4.04 -37.20
N VAL A 270 1.51 -5.28 -36.94
CA VAL A 270 2.79 -5.84 -37.42
C VAL A 270 2.47 -6.71 -38.62
N ASP A 271 3.00 -6.34 -39.78
CA ASP A 271 2.91 -7.19 -40.97
C ASP A 271 3.55 -8.56 -40.68
N GLU A 272 2.88 -9.64 -41.03
CA GLU A 272 3.42 -10.98 -40.92
C GLU A 272 4.72 -11.08 -41.74
N ILE A 273 5.85 -11.12 -41.03
CA ILE A 273 7.14 -11.39 -41.69
C ILE A 273 7.12 -12.86 -42.10
N SER A 274 7.22 -13.10 -43.41
CA SER A 274 7.38 -14.44 -43.95
C SER A 274 8.55 -15.13 -43.25
N SER A 275 8.33 -16.37 -42.81
CA SER A 275 9.14 -17.19 -41.91
C SER A 275 10.53 -17.57 -42.43
N LYS A 276 11.28 -16.69 -43.05
CA LYS A 276 12.57 -17.01 -43.69
C LYS A 276 13.81 -16.27 -43.17
N GLU A 277 13.75 -15.40 -42.21
CA GLU A 277 14.96 -14.82 -41.62
C GLU A 277 14.80 -14.51 -40.13
N SER A 278 14.95 -15.52 -39.30
CA SER A 278 15.25 -15.31 -37.87
C SER A 278 16.76 -15.10 -37.72
N ALA A 279 17.26 -13.91 -38.04
CA ALA A 279 18.60 -13.52 -37.64
C ALA A 279 18.53 -13.06 -36.16
N GLU A 280 19.15 -13.81 -35.25
CA GLU A 280 19.41 -13.37 -33.87
C GLU A 280 20.22 -12.06 -33.92
N VAL A 281 19.57 -10.95 -33.60
CA VAL A 281 20.26 -9.68 -33.39
C VAL A 281 21.00 -9.74 -32.06
N LYS A 282 22.25 -10.13 -32.06
CA LYS A 282 23.14 -9.99 -30.91
C LYS A 282 23.53 -8.51 -30.79
N LEU A 283 22.93 -7.83 -29.79
CA LEU A 283 23.37 -6.49 -29.41
C LEU A 283 24.79 -6.55 -28.84
N SER A 284 25.66 -5.66 -29.29
CA SER A 284 26.99 -5.52 -28.72
C SER A 284 26.91 -5.00 -27.27
N TYR A 285 27.93 -5.29 -26.46
CA TYR A 285 28.03 -4.81 -25.08
C TYR A 285 27.86 -3.27 -24.96
N LYS A 286 28.35 -2.54 -25.97
CA LYS A 286 28.25 -1.07 -26.07
C LYS A 286 26.83 -0.59 -26.32
N GLU A 287 26.02 -1.32 -27.05
CA GLU A 287 24.60 -1.02 -27.30
C GLU A 287 23.75 -1.34 -26.06
N LEU A 288 24.12 -2.36 -25.29
CA LEU A 288 23.50 -2.70 -24.01
C LEU A 288 23.80 -1.67 -22.92
N GLU A 289 25.00 -1.10 -22.87
CA GLU A 289 25.33 0.00 -21.96
C GLU A 289 24.61 1.30 -22.33
N ALA A 290 24.55 1.65 -23.62
CA ALA A 290 23.78 2.80 -24.08
C ALA A 290 22.27 2.68 -23.74
N LEU A 291 21.70 1.47 -23.82
CA LEU A 291 20.33 1.20 -23.40
C LEU A 291 20.12 1.30 -21.87
N LYS A 292 21.16 1.01 -21.06
CA LYS A 292 21.12 1.23 -19.60
C LYS A 292 21.18 2.71 -19.24
N GLU A 293 22.03 3.48 -19.89
CA GLU A 293 22.10 4.95 -19.69
C GLU A 293 20.83 5.65 -20.14
N LEU A 294 20.21 5.20 -21.22
CA LEU A 294 18.92 5.71 -21.71
C LEU A 294 17.77 5.42 -20.73
N ARG A 295 17.84 4.34 -19.94
CA ARG A 295 16.86 4.05 -18.87
C ARG A 295 16.91 5.02 -17.71
N LEU A 296 18.03 5.69 -17.47
CA LEU A 296 18.23 6.64 -16.38
C LEU A 296 17.78 8.08 -16.72
N ASN A 297 17.50 8.39 -18.02
CA ASN A 297 17.07 9.71 -18.50
C ASN A 297 15.75 9.62 -19.30
N LEU A 298 14.65 9.34 -18.62
CA LEU A 298 13.38 8.90 -19.19
C LEU A 298 12.73 9.82 -20.24
N SER A 299 12.81 11.16 -20.14
CA SER A 299 12.06 12.04 -21.04
C SER A 299 12.71 12.27 -22.43
N ARG A 300 14.02 12.17 -22.57
CA ARG A 300 14.75 12.29 -23.85
C ARG A 300 15.00 10.92 -24.51
N ALA A 301 15.11 9.92 -23.68
CA ALA A 301 15.39 8.55 -24.08
C ALA A 301 14.20 7.85 -24.75
N GLU A 302 12.99 8.16 -24.33
CA GLU A 302 11.79 7.58 -24.96
C GLU A 302 11.65 8.00 -26.43
N GLY A 303 11.93 9.24 -26.76
CA GLY A 303 11.91 9.73 -28.15
C GLY A 303 12.96 9.06 -29.03
N ILE A 304 14.18 8.90 -28.52
CA ILE A 304 15.31 8.31 -29.26
C ILE A 304 15.14 6.80 -29.46
N LEU A 305 14.72 6.08 -28.39
CA LEU A 305 14.44 4.66 -28.46
C LEU A 305 13.28 4.35 -29.42
N TRP A 306 12.27 5.21 -29.42
CA TRP A 306 11.14 5.12 -30.33
C TRP A 306 11.54 5.36 -31.79
N ASP A 307 12.37 6.34 -32.07
CA ASP A 307 12.88 6.60 -33.42
C ASP A 307 13.77 5.46 -33.94
N GLU A 308 14.57 4.85 -33.08
CA GLU A 308 15.39 3.69 -33.43
C GLU A 308 14.55 2.42 -33.69
N LEU A 309 13.52 2.17 -32.88
CA LEU A 309 12.60 1.04 -33.06
C LEU A 309 11.71 1.21 -34.28
N LYS A 310 11.31 2.44 -34.60
CA LYS A 310 10.50 2.78 -35.77
C LYS A 310 11.24 2.55 -37.12
N HIS A 311 12.56 2.63 -37.10
CA HIS A 311 13.39 2.49 -38.31
C HIS A 311 14.02 1.09 -38.50
N LYS A 312 14.04 0.24 -37.47
CA LYS A 312 14.51 -1.16 -37.60
C LYS A 312 13.35 -2.07 -37.96
N LYS A 313 13.20 -2.32 -39.28
CA LYS A 313 12.33 -3.36 -39.81
C LYS A 313 12.92 -4.72 -39.48
N GLY A 314 12.50 -5.35 -38.39
CA GLY A 314 12.91 -6.71 -38.04
C GLY A 314 12.32 -7.20 -36.72
N ALA A 315 11.34 -8.04 -36.84
CA ALA A 315 10.85 -9.08 -35.93
C ALA A 315 11.10 -8.95 -34.43
N ALA A 316 10.23 -8.23 -33.72
CA ALA A 316 9.87 -8.58 -32.36
C ALA A 316 8.51 -7.94 -32.01
N LYS A 317 7.56 -8.75 -31.52
CA LYS A 317 6.33 -8.23 -30.93
C LYS A 317 6.68 -7.55 -29.62
N PHE A 318 6.70 -6.22 -29.57
CA PHE A 318 6.81 -5.48 -28.32
C PHE A 318 5.40 -5.12 -27.83
N ARG A 319 4.90 -5.80 -26.81
CA ARG A 319 3.82 -5.28 -25.99
C ARG A 319 4.43 -4.36 -24.94
N LYS A 320 4.24 -3.06 -25.10
CA LYS A 320 4.66 -2.07 -24.10
C LYS A 320 3.52 -1.85 -23.11
N LYS A 321 3.56 -2.52 -21.96
CA LYS A 321 2.88 -2.02 -20.75
C LYS A 321 3.89 -1.15 -20.02
N TYR A 322 3.70 0.15 -20.02
CA TYR A 322 4.38 1.05 -19.11
C TYR A 322 3.45 1.37 -17.95
N THR A 323 3.79 0.86 -16.79
CA THR A 323 3.43 1.49 -15.53
C THR A 323 4.59 2.40 -15.21
N ILE A 324 4.44 3.70 -15.42
CA ILE A 324 5.33 4.69 -14.84
C ILE A 324 4.72 4.96 -13.47
N GLY A 325 5.31 4.41 -12.45
CA GLY A 325 4.94 4.65 -11.09
C GLY A 325 6.13 4.31 -10.23
N SER A 326 6.64 5.35 -9.60
CA SER A 326 7.58 5.46 -8.47
C SER A 326 8.57 4.31 -8.31
#